data_5a4a67249881c3b5c865f7cc3efae21b
#
_entry.id   5a4a67249881c3b5c865f7cc3efae21b
#
_cell.length_a   1.000
_cell.length_b   1.000
_cell.length_c   1.000
_cell.angle_alpha   90.00
_cell.angle_beta   90.00
_cell.angle_gamma   90.00
#
_symmetry.space_group_name_H-M   'P 1'
#
loop_
_entity.id
_entity.type
_entity.pdbx_description
1 polymer ?
#
loop_
_entity_poly.entity_id
_entity_poly.type
_entity_poly.pdbx_seq_one_letter_code
_entity_poly.pdbx_strand_id
1 'polypeptide(L)'
;MNQSEKSILFAQMHRKGQPLLLYNIWDAGSALAVVSTEKKTGATALATSSWAVAAAHGFEDAQLMPRDFMLAIMQRIAAFVTVPVTADFEGGHAVSPPRILRGLLQLCWRRVLPG
;
A
#
# COMPACT_ATOMS: atom_id res chain seq x y z
N MET A 1 -2.34 3.39 -15.75
CA MET A 1 -0.98 3.12 -15.21
C MET A 1 -0.98 1.78 -14.51
N ASN A 2 -0.12 0.87 -14.94
CA ASN A 2 0.03 -0.43 -14.30
C ASN A 2 0.89 -0.34 -13.03
N GLN A 3 1.05 -1.46 -12.30
CA GLN A 3 1.78 -1.46 -11.03
C GLN A 3 3.27 -1.15 -11.20
N SER A 4 3.89 -1.63 -12.26
CA SER A 4 5.29 -1.33 -12.54
C SER A 4 5.51 0.16 -12.82
N GLU A 5 4.64 0.78 -13.60
CA GLU A 5 4.66 2.22 -13.87
C GLU A 5 4.47 3.04 -12.58
N LYS A 6 3.55 2.63 -11.71
CA LYS A 6 3.36 3.27 -10.38
C LYS A 6 4.61 3.14 -9.51
N SER A 7 5.28 2.00 -9.54
CA SER A 7 6.51 1.79 -8.76
C SER A 7 7.66 2.68 -9.24
N ILE A 8 7.81 2.81 -10.56
CA ILE A 8 8.81 3.69 -11.17
C ILE A 8 8.50 5.16 -10.81
N LEU A 9 7.25 5.56 -10.95
CA LEU A 9 6.81 6.90 -10.58
C LEU A 9 7.08 7.19 -9.11
N PHE A 10 6.76 6.26 -8.22
CA PHE A 10 7.01 6.40 -6.77
C PHE A 10 8.49 6.58 -6.46
N ALA A 11 9.37 5.81 -7.11
CA ALA A 11 10.81 5.97 -6.96
C ALA A 11 11.29 7.36 -7.44
N GLN A 12 10.76 7.84 -8.56
CA GLN A 12 11.09 9.16 -9.12
C GLN A 12 10.60 10.33 -8.26
N MET A 13 9.59 10.13 -7.43
CA MET A 13 9.07 11.14 -6.50
C MET A 13 10.03 11.43 -5.33
N HIS A 14 10.97 10.52 -5.05
CA HIS A 14 11.97 10.69 -3.99
C HIS A 14 13.12 11.53 -4.51
N ARG A 15 13.04 12.85 -4.34
CA ARG A 15 14.04 13.80 -4.82
C ARG A 15 14.71 14.52 -3.66
N LYS A 16 16.03 14.66 -3.72
CA LYS A 16 16.78 15.44 -2.72
C LYS A 16 16.26 16.88 -2.67
N GLY A 17 15.98 17.37 -1.47
CA GLY A 17 15.47 18.73 -1.25
C GLY A 17 13.99 18.94 -1.53
N GLN A 18 13.27 17.89 -1.95
CA GLN A 18 11.83 17.92 -2.20
C GLN A 18 11.18 16.75 -1.45
N PRO A 19 10.84 16.91 -0.16
CA PRO A 19 10.24 15.84 0.62
C PRO A 19 8.88 15.40 0.03
N LEU A 20 8.69 14.10 -0.09
CA LEU A 20 7.43 13.52 -0.51
C LEU A 20 6.49 13.45 0.70
N LEU A 21 5.33 14.08 0.59
CA LEU A 21 4.28 13.99 1.59
C LEU A 21 3.39 12.77 1.31
N LEU A 22 3.36 11.84 2.26
CA LEU A 22 2.53 10.65 2.20
C LEU A 22 1.38 10.75 3.20
N TYR A 23 0.16 10.66 2.71
CA TYR A 23 -1.02 10.54 3.56
C TYR A 23 -1.23 9.08 3.94
N ASN A 24 -1.42 8.82 5.24
CA ASN A 24 -1.73 7.49 5.74
C ASN A 24 -3.20 7.16 5.51
N ILE A 25 -3.44 6.01 4.92
CA ILE A 25 -4.78 5.47 4.66
C ILE A 25 -4.85 4.02 5.14
N TRP A 26 -6.03 3.45 5.23
CA TRP A 26 -6.24 2.11 5.80
C TRP A 26 -7.21 1.23 5.02
N ASP A 27 -7.92 1.78 4.04
CA ASP A 27 -8.83 1.04 3.15
C ASP A 27 -9.01 1.77 1.82
N ALA A 28 -9.75 1.18 0.91
CA ALA A 28 -10.03 1.79 -0.39
C ALA A 28 -10.85 3.08 -0.27
N GLY A 29 -11.77 3.15 0.69
CA GLY A 29 -12.60 4.33 0.93
C GLY A 29 -11.80 5.52 1.41
N SER A 30 -10.93 5.34 2.41
CA SER A 30 -10.04 6.40 2.90
C SER A 30 -9.04 6.85 1.82
N ALA A 31 -8.51 5.92 1.05
CA ALA A 31 -7.62 6.23 -0.07
C ALA A 31 -8.30 7.10 -1.11
N LEU A 32 -9.52 6.75 -1.52
CA LEU A 32 -10.30 7.53 -2.48
C LEU A 32 -10.63 8.91 -1.93
N ALA A 33 -11.04 9.01 -0.67
CA ALA A 33 -11.36 10.28 -0.03
C ALA A 33 -10.17 11.24 -0.05
N VAL A 34 -8.98 10.76 0.32
CA VAL A 34 -7.74 11.57 0.31
C VAL A 34 -7.41 12.03 -1.11
N VAL A 35 -7.40 11.13 -2.08
CA VAL A 35 -7.09 11.46 -3.48
C VAL A 35 -8.10 12.44 -4.06
N SER A 36 -9.39 12.30 -3.72
CA SER A 36 -10.45 13.17 -4.24
C SER A 36 -10.43 14.57 -3.65
N THR A 37 -10.05 14.70 -2.37
CA THR A 37 -10.05 15.98 -1.65
C THR A 37 -8.87 16.87 -2.04
N GLU A 38 -7.75 16.26 -2.39
CA GLU A 38 -6.48 16.94 -2.63
C GLU A 38 -6.25 17.31 -4.12
N LYS A 39 -7.32 17.62 -4.86
CA LYS A 39 -7.24 17.92 -6.30
C LYS A 39 -6.33 19.11 -6.66
N LYS A 40 -6.11 20.05 -5.73
CA LYS A 40 -5.28 21.25 -5.98
C LYS A 40 -3.87 21.15 -5.43
N THR A 41 -3.66 20.39 -4.37
CA THR A 41 -2.37 20.20 -3.71
C THR A 41 -1.86 18.78 -3.82
N GLY A 42 -2.70 17.90 -4.32
CA GLY A 42 -2.52 16.56 -4.80
C GLY A 42 -1.79 15.60 -3.85
N ALA A 43 -2.51 14.74 -3.15
CA ALA A 43 -1.89 13.51 -2.65
C ALA A 43 -1.37 12.73 -3.86
N THR A 44 -0.09 12.88 -4.16
CA THR A 44 0.55 12.25 -5.32
C THR A 44 0.94 10.80 -5.06
N ALA A 45 1.00 10.42 -3.78
CA ALA A 45 1.23 9.06 -3.32
C ALA A 45 0.62 8.88 -1.93
N LEU A 46 0.32 7.63 -1.57
CA LEU A 46 -0.30 7.25 -0.31
C LEU A 46 0.56 6.23 0.43
N ALA A 47 0.39 6.14 1.75
CA ALA A 47 0.98 5.10 2.58
C ALA A 47 -0.11 4.41 3.41
N THR A 48 0.02 3.12 3.67
CA THR A 48 -0.86 2.44 4.61
C THR A 48 -0.35 2.60 6.04
N SER A 49 -1.28 2.75 7.00
CA SER A 49 -0.99 2.69 8.42
C SER A 49 -1.27 1.27 8.93
N SER A 50 -0.25 0.55 9.37
CA SER A 50 -0.40 -0.83 9.88
C SER A 50 -1.40 -0.91 11.03
N TRP A 51 -1.32 0.03 11.98
CA TRP A 51 -2.26 0.11 13.09
C TRP A 51 -3.70 0.33 12.62
N ALA A 52 -3.92 1.30 11.74
CA ALA A 52 -5.26 1.63 11.27
C ALA A 52 -5.87 0.53 10.41
N VAL A 53 -5.07 -0.14 9.57
CA VAL A 53 -5.50 -1.30 8.78
C VAL A 53 -5.92 -2.44 9.70
N ALA A 54 -5.13 -2.75 10.72
CA ALA A 54 -5.44 -3.78 11.70
C ALA A 54 -6.73 -3.43 12.48
N ALA A 55 -6.81 -2.23 13.02
CA ALA A 55 -7.96 -1.75 13.80
C ALA A 55 -9.26 -1.76 12.97
N ALA A 56 -9.20 -1.37 11.71
CA ALA A 56 -10.36 -1.38 10.81
C ALA A 56 -10.95 -2.78 10.59
N HIS A 57 -10.16 -3.84 10.84
CA HIS A 57 -10.56 -5.24 10.67
C HIS A 57 -10.61 -6.02 11.97
N GLY A 58 -10.56 -5.34 13.12
CA GLY A 58 -10.69 -5.96 14.44
C GLY A 58 -9.46 -6.69 14.94
N PHE A 59 -8.28 -6.35 14.44
CA PHE A 59 -7.01 -6.87 14.92
C PHE A 59 -6.22 -5.82 15.69
N GLU A 60 -5.50 -6.25 16.69
CA GLU A 60 -4.44 -5.43 17.28
C GLU A 60 -3.25 -5.33 16.34
N ASP A 61 -2.42 -4.29 16.51
CA ASP A 61 -1.19 -4.11 15.74
C ASP A 61 -0.16 -5.23 16.06
N ALA A 62 1.04 -5.16 15.52
CA ALA A 62 2.13 -6.12 15.69
C ALA A 62 1.94 -7.46 14.95
N GLN A 63 1.54 -7.38 13.68
CA GLN A 63 1.46 -8.52 12.75
C GLN A 63 0.47 -9.62 13.15
N LEU A 64 -0.56 -9.30 13.93
CA LEU A 64 -1.58 -10.27 14.34
C LEU A 64 -2.59 -10.57 13.22
N MET A 65 -2.65 -9.72 12.20
CA MET A 65 -3.50 -9.96 11.03
C MET A 65 -2.89 -11.05 10.14
N PRO A 66 -3.69 -12.04 9.67
CA PRO A 66 -3.21 -13.05 8.74
C PRO A 66 -2.61 -12.41 7.47
N ARG A 67 -1.47 -12.93 7.03
CA ARG A 67 -0.74 -12.38 5.87
C ARG A 67 -1.61 -12.29 4.61
N ASP A 68 -2.32 -13.35 4.27
CA ASP A 68 -3.11 -13.39 3.03
C ASP A 68 -4.28 -12.40 3.06
N PHE A 69 -4.83 -12.14 4.24
CA PHE A 69 -5.84 -11.11 4.44
C PHE A 69 -5.25 -9.71 4.25
N MET A 70 -4.08 -9.44 4.83
CA MET A 70 -3.35 -8.18 4.63
C MET A 70 -3.02 -7.95 3.16
N LEU A 71 -2.54 -8.97 2.45
CA LEU A 71 -2.25 -8.89 1.01
C LEU A 71 -3.50 -8.55 0.20
N ALA A 72 -4.63 -9.16 0.51
CA ALA A 72 -5.90 -8.89 -0.18
C ALA A 72 -6.34 -7.43 0.02
N ILE A 73 -6.20 -6.89 1.22
CA ILE A 73 -6.49 -5.48 1.51
C ILE A 73 -5.58 -4.56 0.69
N MET A 74 -4.28 -4.81 0.69
CA MET A 74 -3.31 -4.00 -0.07
C MET A 74 -3.61 -4.01 -1.56
N GLN A 75 -3.95 -5.15 -2.11
CA GLN A 75 -4.33 -5.29 -3.52
C GLN A 75 -5.57 -4.47 -3.85
N ARG A 76 -6.59 -4.48 -3.00
CA ARG A 76 -7.82 -3.69 -3.19
C ARG A 76 -7.53 -2.20 -3.16
N ILE A 77 -6.78 -1.72 -2.18
CA ILE A 77 -6.40 -0.32 -2.08
C ILE A 77 -5.65 0.11 -3.34
N ALA A 78 -4.60 -0.62 -3.69
CA ALA A 78 -3.76 -0.29 -4.84
C ALA A 78 -4.51 -0.35 -6.18
N ALA A 79 -5.55 -1.19 -6.28
CA ALA A 79 -6.39 -1.28 -7.48
C ALA A 79 -7.38 -0.13 -7.61
N PHE A 80 -7.80 0.42 -6.50
CA PHE A 80 -8.90 1.39 -6.44
C PHE A 80 -8.46 2.83 -6.72
N VAL A 81 -7.19 3.15 -6.48
CA VAL A 81 -6.62 4.48 -6.73
C VAL A 81 -5.60 4.46 -7.87
N THR A 82 -5.45 5.61 -8.54
CA THR A 82 -4.50 5.77 -9.65
C THR A 82 -3.09 6.14 -9.19
N VAL A 83 -2.96 6.72 -7.99
CA VAL A 83 -1.66 7.12 -7.42
C VAL A 83 -0.91 5.92 -6.84
N PRO A 84 0.43 5.99 -6.72
CA PRO A 84 1.20 4.98 -6.01
C PRO A 84 0.80 4.84 -4.56
N VAL A 85 0.81 3.62 -4.05
CA VAL A 85 0.58 3.30 -2.65
C VAL A 85 1.76 2.49 -2.12
N THR A 86 2.41 2.97 -1.07
CA THR A 86 3.38 2.20 -0.31
C THR A 86 2.69 1.52 0.87
N ALA A 87 3.02 0.26 1.11
CA ALA A 87 2.43 -0.52 2.19
C ALA A 87 3.40 -0.65 3.36
N ASP A 88 2.95 -0.29 4.55
CA ASP A 88 3.61 -0.71 5.78
C ASP A 88 3.27 -2.18 6.02
N PHE A 89 4.17 -3.04 5.65
CA PHE A 89 4.02 -4.49 5.75
C PHE A 89 4.73 -5.06 6.98
N GLU A 90 5.14 -4.19 7.89
CA GLU A 90 5.83 -4.54 9.14
C GLU A 90 7.01 -5.51 8.89
N GLY A 91 7.06 -6.65 9.61
CA GLY A 91 8.03 -7.72 9.39
C GLY A 91 7.65 -8.73 8.29
N GLY A 92 6.64 -8.42 7.47
CA GLY A 92 6.18 -9.26 6.37
C GLY A 92 5.06 -10.25 6.75
N HIS A 93 4.52 -10.13 7.96
CA HIS A 93 3.49 -11.04 8.50
C HIS A 93 3.86 -12.52 8.36
N ALA A 94 5.16 -12.83 8.55
CA ALA A 94 5.68 -14.18 8.48
C ALA A 94 6.92 -14.33 9.36
N VAL A 95 7.17 -15.55 9.80
CA VAL A 95 8.26 -15.87 10.72
C VAL A 95 9.58 -16.22 10.04
N SER A 96 9.61 -16.33 8.73
CA SER A 96 10.82 -16.69 7.99
C SER A 96 11.05 -15.82 6.75
N PRO A 97 12.31 -15.49 6.42
CA PRO A 97 12.62 -14.66 5.26
C PRO A 97 12.03 -15.13 3.92
N PRO A 98 12.02 -16.44 3.58
CA PRO A 98 11.41 -16.91 2.36
C PRO A 98 9.90 -16.64 2.27
N ARG A 99 9.18 -16.70 3.40
CA ARG A 99 7.75 -16.40 3.45
C ARG A 99 7.48 -14.90 3.34
N ILE A 100 8.33 -14.07 3.94
CA ILE A 100 8.30 -12.61 3.79
C ILE A 100 8.47 -12.25 2.31
N LEU A 101 9.50 -12.75 1.67
CA LEU A 101 9.78 -12.48 0.27
C LEU A 101 8.64 -12.93 -0.65
N ARG A 102 8.06 -14.10 -0.41
CA ARG A 102 6.88 -14.58 -1.16
C ARG A 102 5.70 -13.63 -1.02
N GLY A 103 5.44 -13.12 0.19
CA GLY A 103 4.39 -12.12 0.43
C GLY A 103 4.61 -10.87 -0.39
N LEU A 104 5.81 -10.31 -0.37
CA LEU A 104 6.17 -9.12 -1.14
C LEU A 104 6.06 -9.36 -2.64
N LEU A 105 6.52 -10.51 -3.13
CA LEU A 105 6.39 -10.87 -4.54
C LEU A 105 4.93 -11.02 -4.96
N GLN A 106 4.05 -11.53 -4.10
CA GLN A 106 2.62 -11.62 -4.39
C GLN A 106 1.97 -10.24 -4.53
N LEU A 107 2.40 -9.24 -3.76
CA LEU A 107 1.94 -7.85 -3.94
C LEU A 107 2.30 -7.30 -5.31
N CYS A 108 3.49 -7.64 -5.82
CA CYS A 108 3.97 -7.21 -7.12
C CYS A 108 3.37 -8.03 -8.28
N TRP A 109 3.25 -9.34 -8.09
CA TRP A 109 3.01 -10.31 -9.18
C TRP A 109 1.55 -10.49 -9.57
N ARG A 110 0.60 -10.45 -8.63
CA ARG A 110 -0.83 -10.66 -8.94
C ARG A 110 -1.45 -9.64 -9.90
N ARG A 111 -0.71 -8.65 -10.34
CA ARG A 111 -1.17 -7.66 -11.31
C ARG A 111 -0.60 -7.82 -12.72
N VAL A 112 0.28 -8.77 -12.92
CA VAL A 112 0.87 -9.03 -14.25
C VAL A 112 0.05 -10.07 -15.04
N LEU A 113 -0.79 -10.83 -14.37
CA LEU A 113 -1.66 -11.81 -15.04
C LEU A 113 -3.10 -11.26 -15.09
N PRO A 114 -3.66 -11.06 -16.30
CA PRO A 114 -5.11 -10.89 -16.45
C PRO A 114 -5.78 -12.15 -15.90
N GLY A 115 -6.60 -11.94 -14.87
CA GLY A 115 -7.43 -12.99 -14.29
C GLY A 115 -8.46 -13.50 -15.25
#